data_2d8348a5b895c20dc8dbebd76dc7247d
#
_entry.id   2d8348a5b895c20dc8dbebd76dc7247d
#
_cell.length_a   1.000
_cell.length_b   1.000
_cell.length_c   1.000
_cell.angle_alpha   90.00
_cell.angle_beta   90.00
_cell.angle_gamma   90.00
#
_symmetry.space_group_name_H-M   'P 1'
#
loop_
_entity.id
_entity.type
_entity.pdbx_description
1 polymer ?
#
loop_
_entity_poly.entity_id
_entity_poly.type
_entity_poly.pdbx_seq_one_letter_code
_entity_poly.pdbx_strand_id
1 'polypeptide(L)'
;MKVFLDANIFVVKWVNDVILSLAEASLCELSWSTRVLNEARDPLKHLCKLNDDSITRYFLAMNSAFPQALTDGWEPLEKTITLPDPDDRHVVAAARQAGSELIITFNIKDFPPSVLDGFGLSAVSPDTFLTHIIDEYPEETLRVISTLVSSKKRPPRTMQEETLHLKNTGCPLFASRLQSLTH
;
A
#
# COMPACT_ATOMS: atom_id res chain seq x y z
N MET A 1 7.42 9.21 -7.85
CA MET A 1 6.56 8.08 -8.28
C MET A 1 5.26 8.11 -7.49
N LYS A 2 4.11 8.11 -8.17
CA LYS A 2 2.79 8.07 -7.54
C LYS A 2 2.18 6.68 -7.67
N VAL A 3 1.67 6.13 -6.55
CA VAL A 3 1.16 4.76 -6.49
C VAL A 3 -0.26 4.71 -5.93
N PHE A 4 -1.08 3.82 -6.46
CA PHE A 4 -2.44 3.58 -5.99
C PHE A 4 -2.47 2.32 -5.11
N LEU A 5 -3.06 2.42 -3.93
CA LEU A 5 -3.18 1.31 -2.99
C LEU A 5 -4.51 0.59 -3.18
N ASP A 6 -4.44 -0.71 -3.41
CA ASP A 6 -5.58 -1.61 -3.42
C ASP A 6 -6.06 -1.93 -2.00
N ALA A 7 -7.32 -2.35 -1.84
CA ALA A 7 -7.97 -2.61 -0.55
C ALA A 7 -7.21 -3.61 0.33
N ASN A 8 -6.58 -4.61 -0.27
CA ASN A 8 -5.85 -5.64 0.45
C ASN A 8 -4.58 -5.13 1.17
N ILE A 9 -4.03 -3.98 0.75
CA ILE A 9 -2.87 -3.35 1.40
C ILE A 9 -3.21 -2.88 2.81
N PHE A 10 -4.40 -2.28 3.02
CA PHE A 10 -4.83 -1.74 4.32
C PHE A 10 -5.03 -2.83 5.37
N VAL A 11 -5.25 -4.07 4.95
CA VAL A 11 -5.48 -5.23 5.82
C VAL A 11 -4.18 -5.79 6.38
N VAL A 12 -3.09 -5.71 5.63
CA VAL A 12 -1.75 -6.14 6.08
C VAL A 12 -1.07 -4.98 6.80
N LYS A 13 -1.51 -4.76 8.03
CA LYS A 13 -1.23 -3.54 8.82
C LYS A 13 0.24 -3.10 8.80
N TRP A 14 1.19 -4.04 9.01
CA TRP A 14 2.61 -3.67 9.06
C TRP A 14 3.15 -3.21 7.70
N VAL A 15 2.76 -3.87 6.62
CA VAL A 15 3.12 -3.47 5.25
C VAL A 15 2.56 -2.08 4.94
N ASN A 16 1.30 -1.85 5.31
CA ASN A 16 0.67 -0.55 5.13
C ASN A 16 1.34 0.55 5.97
N ASP A 17 1.68 0.29 7.25
CA ASP A 17 2.40 1.23 8.11
C ASP A 17 3.76 1.62 7.48
N VAL A 18 4.48 0.66 6.89
CA VAL A 18 5.74 0.90 6.18
C VAL A 18 5.51 1.80 4.96
N ILE A 19 4.54 1.48 4.10
CA ILE A 19 4.23 2.27 2.90
C ILE A 19 3.85 3.72 3.27
N LEU A 20 2.98 3.89 4.26
CA LEU A 20 2.58 5.22 4.75
C LEU A 20 3.79 6.01 5.29
N SER A 21 4.67 5.37 6.06
CA SER A 21 5.85 6.04 6.61
C SER A 21 6.87 6.45 5.54
N LEU A 22 7.02 5.65 4.47
CA LEU A 22 7.87 6.02 3.34
C LEU A 22 7.27 7.20 2.57
N ALA A 23 5.95 7.27 2.44
CA ALA A 23 5.26 8.40 1.82
C ALA A 23 5.34 9.68 2.68
N GLU A 24 5.24 9.57 4.02
CA GLU A 24 5.49 10.70 4.93
C GLU A 24 6.92 11.25 4.78
N ALA A 25 7.89 10.38 4.47
CA ALA A 25 9.27 10.77 4.16
C ALA A 25 9.45 11.25 2.70
N SER A 26 8.35 11.40 1.93
CA SER A 26 8.36 11.86 0.54
C SER A 26 9.11 10.95 -0.45
N LEU A 27 9.27 9.67 -0.13
CA LEU A 27 9.89 8.68 -1.04
C LEU A 27 8.91 8.18 -2.11
N CYS A 28 7.60 8.36 -1.89
CA CYS A 28 6.55 8.11 -2.87
C CYS A 28 5.34 8.99 -2.58
N GLU A 29 4.42 9.08 -3.55
CA GLU A 29 3.10 9.68 -3.38
C GLU A 29 2.04 8.58 -3.40
N LEU A 30 1.06 8.68 -2.50
CA LEU A 30 -0.01 7.69 -2.39
C LEU A 30 -1.31 8.18 -3.00
N SER A 31 -2.11 7.24 -3.45
CA SER A 31 -3.50 7.47 -3.80
C SER A 31 -4.38 6.26 -3.46
N TRP A 32 -5.64 6.53 -3.18
CA TRP A 32 -6.71 5.55 -2.95
C TRP A 32 -8.07 6.19 -3.23
N SER A 33 -9.11 5.39 -3.34
CA SER A 33 -10.50 5.86 -3.45
C SER A 33 -11.31 5.53 -2.19
N THR A 34 -12.42 6.23 -2.01
CA THR A 34 -13.39 5.90 -0.94
C THR A 34 -13.91 4.47 -1.09
N ARG A 35 -14.08 3.97 -2.33
CA ARG A 35 -14.55 2.60 -2.56
C ARG A 35 -13.55 1.58 -2.05
N VAL A 36 -12.27 1.73 -2.37
CA VAL A 36 -11.19 0.87 -1.86
C VAL A 36 -11.13 0.86 -0.33
N LEU A 37 -11.26 2.02 0.32
CA LEU A 37 -11.32 2.09 1.79
C LEU A 37 -12.54 1.36 2.35
N ASN A 38 -13.70 1.46 1.68
CA ASN A 38 -14.92 0.75 2.10
C ASN A 38 -14.77 -0.79 1.94
N GLU A 39 -14.13 -1.26 0.88
CA GLU A 39 -13.85 -2.69 0.67
C GLU A 39 -12.90 -3.26 1.74
N ALA A 40 -11.95 -2.46 2.22
CA ALA A 40 -11.05 -2.87 3.29
C ALA A 40 -11.75 -3.00 4.67
N ARG A 41 -12.96 -2.43 4.87
CA ARG A 41 -13.65 -2.43 6.18
C ARG A 41 -13.95 -3.82 6.71
N ASP A 42 -14.57 -4.67 5.91
CA ASP A 42 -14.97 -6.00 6.35
C ASP A 42 -13.76 -6.90 6.66
N PRO A 43 -12.71 -6.97 5.81
CA PRO A 43 -11.47 -7.64 6.18
C PRO A 43 -10.83 -7.07 7.47
N LEU A 44 -10.81 -5.75 7.66
CA LEU A 44 -10.27 -5.14 8.89
C LEU A 44 -11.06 -5.55 10.13
N LYS A 45 -12.40 -5.67 10.06
CA LYS A 45 -13.22 -6.18 11.16
C LYS A 45 -12.92 -7.64 11.48
N HIS A 46 -12.92 -8.48 10.44
CA HIS A 46 -12.86 -9.94 10.63
C HIS A 46 -11.45 -10.46 10.89
N LEU A 47 -10.44 -9.96 10.17
CA LEU A 47 -9.06 -10.42 10.26
C LEU A 47 -8.25 -9.63 11.31
N CYS A 48 -8.44 -8.31 11.38
CA CYS A 48 -7.69 -7.46 12.31
C CYS A 48 -8.43 -7.20 13.63
N LYS A 49 -9.67 -7.72 13.78
CA LYS A 49 -10.51 -7.57 14.98
C LYS A 49 -10.79 -6.11 15.39
N LEU A 50 -10.86 -5.22 14.42
CA LEU A 50 -11.18 -3.81 14.62
C LEU A 50 -12.70 -3.61 14.60
N ASN A 51 -13.19 -2.67 15.44
CA ASN A 51 -14.57 -2.21 15.37
C ASN A 51 -14.71 -1.03 14.37
N ASP A 52 -15.95 -0.73 13.97
CA ASP A 52 -16.26 0.32 12.98
C ASP A 52 -15.71 1.69 13.35
N ASP A 53 -15.78 2.07 14.63
CA ASP A 53 -15.27 3.36 15.10
C ASP A 53 -13.75 3.46 14.98
N SER A 54 -13.04 2.37 15.25
CA SER A 54 -11.58 2.30 15.09
C SER A 54 -11.16 2.37 13.63
N ILE A 55 -11.88 1.68 12.74
CA ILE A 55 -11.63 1.73 11.29
C ILE A 55 -11.93 3.13 10.75
N THR A 56 -13.02 3.74 11.18
CA THR A 56 -13.38 5.10 10.76
C THR A 56 -12.33 6.11 11.20
N ARG A 57 -11.90 6.07 12.48
CA ARG A 57 -10.81 6.94 12.96
C ARG A 57 -9.50 6.72 12.21
N TYR A 58 -9.18 5.47 11.89
CA TYR A 58 -7.99 5.12 11.13
C TYR A 58 -8.00 5.75 9.73
N PHE A 59 -9.09 5.60 8.98
CA PHE A 59 -9.21 6.19 7.64
C PHE A 59 -9.27 7.73 7.67
N LEU A 60 -9.91 8.32 8.68
CA LEU A 60 -9.89 9.77 8.86
C LEU A 60 -8.47 10.28 9.14
N ALA A 61 -7.70 9.59 9.97
CA ALA A 61 -6.31 9.94 10.25
C ALA A 61 -5.43 9.85 8.99
N MET A 62 -5.59 8.77 8.20
CA MET A 62 -4.91 8.61 6.91
C MET A 62 -5.25 9.75 5.93
N ASN A 63 -6.52 10.04 5.73
CA ASN A 63 -6.96 11.12 4.82
C ASN A 63 -6.49 12.50 5.30
N SER A 64 -6.37 12.70 6.62
CA SER A 64 -5.82 13.93 7.19
C SER A 64 -4.31 14.04 6.99
N ALA A 65 -3.57 12.94 7.12
CA ALA A 65 -2.12 12.89 6.90
C ALA A 65 -1.75 13.04 5.42
N PHE A 66 -2.60 12.50 4.53
CA PHE A 66 -2.39 12.49 3.07
C PHE A 66 -3.57 13.14 2.34
N PRO A 67 -3.79 14.46 2.45
CA PRO A 67 -4.99 15.11 1.91
C PRO A 67 -5.10 15.06 0.38
N GLN A 68 -4.01 14.80 -0.33
CA GLN A 68 -3.96 14.66 -1.79
C GLN A 68 -4.11 13.20 -2.28
N ALA A 69 -4.22 12.24 -1.36
CA ALA A 69 -4.27 10.82 -1.72
C ALA A 69 -5.68 10.34 -2.11
N LEU A 70 -6.73 10.96 -1.56
CA LEU A 70 -8.09 10.58 -1.86
C LEU A 70 -8.47 11.02 -3.29
N THR A 71 -8.88 10.04 -4.10
CA THR A 71 -9.22 10.24 -5.53
C THR A 71 -10.70 10.05 -5.76
N ASP A 72 -11.31 11.04 -6.41
CA ASP A 72 -12.71 11.09 -6.80
C ASP A 72 -12.88 11.25 -8.31
N GLY A 73 -14.10 11.08 -8.83
CA GLY A 73 -14.44 11.35 -10.23
C GLY A 73 -13.96 10.31 -11.24
N TRP A 74 -13.63 9.11 -10.79
CA TRP A 74 -13.13 7.97 -11.59
C TRP A 74 -14.26 7.11 -12.18
N GLU A 75 -15.48 7.21 -11.69
CA GLU A 75 -16.62 6.33 -12.04
C GLU A 75 -16.93 6.28 -13.55
N PRO A 76 -16.82 7.38 -14.32
CA PRO A 76 -17.00 7.30 -15.77
C PRO A 76 -15.98 6.41 -16.47
N LEU A 77 -14.74 6.35 -15.99
CA LEU A 77 -13.66 5.51 -16.54
C LEU A 77 -13.90 4.03 -16.28
N GLU A 78 -14.46 3.66 -15.13
CA GLU A 78 -14.74 2.27 -14.75
C GLU A 78 -15.52 1.52 -15.84
N LYS A 79 -16.47 2.19 -16.50
CA LYS A 79 -17.31 1.61 -17.55
C LYS A 79 -16.55 1.27 -18.83
N THR A 80 -15.37 1.82 -19.03
CA THR A 80 -14.52 1.60 -20.20
C THR A 80 -13.50 0.48 -20.01
N ILE A 81 -13.38 -0.03 -18.80
CA ILE A 81 -12.37 -1.01 -18.41
C ILE A 81 -12.96 -2.42 -18.45
N THR A 82 -12.20 -3.37 -19.00
CA THR A 82 -12.53 -4.79 -18.97
C THR A 82 -11.41 -5.53 -18.25
N LEU A 83 -11.73 -6.18 -17.13
CA LEU A 83 -10.82 -7.00 -16.33
C LEU A 83 -11.37 -8.42 -16.18
N PRO A 84 -10.51 -9.41 -15.83
CA PRO A 84 -10.95 -10.76 -15.47
C PRO A 84 -11.98 -10.74 -14.34
N ASP A 85 -11.73 -9.96 -13.29
CA ASP A 85 -12.71 -9.64 -12.27
C ASP A 85 -13.32 -8.24 -12.54
N PRO A 86 -14.62 -8.16 -12.87
CA PRO A 86 -15.28 -6.88 -13.10
C PRO A 86 -15.33 -5.98 -11.86
N ASP A 87 -15.25 -6.56 -10.66
CA ASP A 87 -15.31 -5.79 -9.42
C ASP A 87 -14.04 -4.97 -9.17
N ASP A 88 -12.89 -5.36 -9.76
CA ASP A 88 -11.63 -4.65 -9.65
C ASP A 88 -11.47 -3.46 -10.63
N ARG A 89 -12.42 -3.25 -11.56
CA ARG A 89 -12.34 -2.17 -12.57
C ARG A 89 -12.20 -0.79 -11.96
N HIS A 90 -12.84 -0.54 -10.81
CA HIS A 90 -12.75 0.74 -10.10
C HIS A 90 -11.33 1.05 -9.61
N VAL A 91 -10.51 0.02 -9.30
CA VAL A 91 -9.10 0.21 -8.89
C VAL A 91 -8.30 0.81 -10.03
N VAL A 92 -8.43 0.24 -11.24
CA VAL A 92 -7.74 0.75 -12.45
C VAL A 92 -8.25 2.16 -12.82
N ALA A 93 -9.57 2.37 -12.76
CA ALA A 93 -10.18 3.66 -13.03
C ALA A 93 -9.68 4.75 -12.08
N ALA A 94 -9.67 4.47 -10.77
CA ALA A 94 -9.22 5.40 -9.76
C ALA A 94 -7.70 5.64 -9.83
N ALA A 95 -6.89 4.61 -10.08
CA ALA A 95 -5.45 4.75 -10.27
C ALA A 95 -5.13 5.64 -11.47
N ARG A 96 -5.82 5.44 -12.60
CA ARG A 96 -5.68 6.29 -13.79
C ARG A 96 -6.10 7.73 -13.53
N GLN A 97 -7.24 7.93 -12.86
CA GLN A 97 -7.75 9.26 -12.50
C GLN A 97 -6.79 10.00 -11.55
N ALA A 98 -6.17 9.28 -10.62
CA ALA A 98 -5.16 9.82 -9.71
C ALA A 98 -3.86 10.22 -10.41
N GLY A 99 -3.63 9.79 -11.65
CA GLY A 99 -2.35 9.93 -12.33
C GLY A 99 -1.26 9.05 -11.70
N SER A 100 -1.64 7.92 -11.12
CA SER A 100 -0.70 6.93 -10.59
C SER A 100 0.03 6.20 -11.72
N GLU A 101 1.22 5.72 -11.42
CA GLU A 101 2.05 4.90 -12.32
C GLU A 101 1.91 3.41 -11.99
N LEU A 102 1.70 3.11 -10.71
CA LEU A 102 1.61 1.75 -10.20
C LEU A 102 0.33 1.53 -9.39
N ILE A 103 -0.20 0.31 -9.44
CA ILE A 103 -1.16 -0.25 -8.50
C ILE A 103 -0.40 -1.21 -7.57
N ILE A 104 -0.44 -0.96 -6.27
CA ILE A 104 0.16 -1.85 -5.28
C ILE A 104 -0.92 -2.81 -4.78
N THR A 105 -0.73 -4.10 -5.03
CA THR A 105 -1.70 -5.14 -4.65
C THR A 105 -1.01 -6.46 -4.35
N PHE A 106 -1.60 -7.27 -3.46
CA PHE A 106 -1.23 -8.68 -3.30
C PHE A 106 -1.84 -9.60 -4.37
N ASN A 107 -2.81 -9.08 -5.15
CA ASN A 107 -3.60 -9.85 -6.10
C ASN A 107 -3.26 -9.51 -7.57
N ILE A 108 -1.98 -9.62 -7.93
CA ILE A 108 -1.45 -9.23 -9.26
C ILE A 108 -2.19 -9.87 -10.43
N LYS A 109 -2.68 -11.11 -10.26
CA LYS A 109 -3.33 -11.88 -11.34
C LYS A 109 -4.61 -11.22 -11.89
N ASP A 110 -5.28 -10.37 -11.09
CA ASP A 110 -6.51 -9.70 -11.47
C ASP A 110 -6.25 -8.41 -12.26
N PHE A 111 -4.98 -8.00 -12.36
CA PHE A 111 -4.50 -6.80 -13.04
C PHE A 111 -3.53 -7.13 -14.20
N PRO A 112 -3.98 -7.78 -15.27
CA PRO A 112 -3.08 -8.23 -16.34
C PRO A 112 -2.48 -7.06 -17.11
N PRO A 113 -1.16 -7.12 -17.46
CA PRO A 113 -0.47 -6.08 -18.22
C PRO A 113 -1.18 -5.71 -19.53
N SER A 114 -1.78 -6.70 -20.22
CA SER A 114 -2.52 -6.47 -21.47
C SER A 114 -3.68 -5.47 -21.36
N VAL A 115 -4.19 -5.25 -20.14
CA VAL A 115 -5.20 -4.22 -19.85
C VAL A 115 -4.53 -2.96 -19.34
N LEU A 116 -3.63 -3.08 -18.36
CA LEU A 116 -3.01 -1.93 -17.69
C LEU A 116 -2.17 -1.06 -18.61
N ASP A 117 -1.45 -1.67 -19.57
CA ASP A 117 -0.62 -0.95 -20.54
C ASP A 117 -1.41 0.13 -21.32
N GLY A 118 -2.68 -0.15 -21.65
CA GLY A 118 -3.58 0.80 -22.31
C GLY A 118 -3.90 2.05 -21.47
N PHE A 119 -3.68 1.98 -20.16
CA PHE A 119 -3.90 3.07 -19.21
C PHE A 119 -2.59 3.69 -18.70
N GLY A 120 -1.43 3.18 -19.14
CA GLY A 120 -0.11 3.60 -18.66
C GLY A 120 0.12 3.22 -17.19
N LEU A 121 -0.45 2.10 -16.75
CA LEU A 121 -0.37 1.57 -15.39
C LEU A 121 0.38 0.24 -15.38
N SER A 122 0.97 -0.09 -14.25
CA SER A 122 1.46 -1.43 -13.94
C SER A 122 1.00 -1.85 -12.55
N ALA A 123 0.81 -3.16 -12.33
CA ALA A 123 0.52 -3.69 -11.01
C ALA A 123 1.74 -4.42 -10.46
N VAL A 124 2.08 -4.13 -9.20
CA VAL A 124 3.22 -4.73 -8.52
C VAL A 124 2.85 -5.16 -7.11
N SER A 125 3.56 -6.19 -6.60
CA SER A 125 3.40 -6.58 -5.20
C SER A 125 3.99 -5.53 -4.25
N PRO A 126 3.53 -5.47 -2.99
CA PRO A 126 4.19 -4.66 -1.97
C PRO A 126 5.67 -4.97 -1.83
N ASP A 127 6.06 -6.24 -1.93
CA ASP A 127 7.46 -6.67 -1.86
C ASP A 127 8.30 -6.06 -2.99
N THR A 128 7.80 -6.13 -4.22
CA THR A 128 8.48 -5.54 -5.39
C THR A 128 8.60 -4.03 -5.25
N PHE A 129 7.51 -3.36 -4.86
CA PHE A 129 7.50 -1.92 -4.65
C PHE A 129 8.49 -1.47 -3.57
N LEU A 130 8.41 -2.09 -2.38
CA LEU A 130 9.27 -1.75 -1.24
C LEU A 130 10.74 -2.06 -1.54
N THR A 131 11.02 -3.15 -2.28
CA THR A 131 12.38 -3.49 -2.73
C THR A 131 12.93 -2.43 -3.68
N HIS A 132 12.12 -1.92 -4.61
CA HIS A 132 12.51 -0.82 -5.47
C HIS A 132 12.86 0.45 -4.67
N ILE A 133 12.03 0.81 -3.69
CA ILE A 133 12.27 1.99 -2.84
C ILE A 133 13.56 1.87 -2.04
N ILE A 134 13.83 0.70 -1.42
CA ILE A 134 15.06 0.54 -0.64
C ILE A 134 16.32 0.45 -1.51
N ASP A 135 16.20 -0.09 -2.73
CA ASP A 135 17.33 -0.13 -3.68
C ASP A 135 17.67 1.28 -4.22
N GLU A 136 16.69 2.18 -4.34
CA GLU A 136 16.86 3.57 -4.79
C GLU A 136 17.25 4.52 -3.64
N TYR A 137 16.67 4.33 -2.46
CA TYR A 137 16.85 5.20 -1.27
C TYR A 137 17.20 4.37 -0.03
N PRO A 138 18.38 3.69 0.01
CA PRO A 138 18.70 2.75 1.09
C PRO A 138 18.81 3.40 2.48
N GLU A 139 19.48 4.54 2.58
CA GLU A 139 19.73 5.22 3.87
C GLU A 139 18.42 5.81 4.43
N GLU A 140 17.65 6.49 3.58
CA GLU A 140 16.36 7.07 3.95
C GLU A 140 15.37 6.00 4.38
N THR A 141 15.29 4.90 3.62
CA THR A 141 14.42 3.77 3.95
C THR A 141 14.79 3.15 5.28
N LEU A 142 16.09 2.90 5.51
CA LEU A 142 16.56 2.34 6.79
C LEU A 142 16.22 3.28 7.96
N ARG A 143 16.39 4.58 7.80
CA ARG A 143 16.05 5.59 8.83
C ARG A 143 14.55 5.60 9.13
N VAL A 144 13.69 5.57 8.10
CA VAL A 144 12.23 5.52 8.24
C VAL A 144 11.81 4.27 9.00
N ILE A 145 12.28 3.10 8.58
CA ILE A 145 11.94 1.82 9.24
C ILE A 145 12.45 1.80 10.68
N SER A 146 13.66 2.28 10.95
CA SER A 146 14.21 2.35 12.31
C SER A 146 13.36 3.24 13.22
N THR A 147 12.90 4.38 12.70
CA THR A 147 11.99 5.28 13.42
C THR A 147 10.64 4.62 13.69
N LEU A 148 10.07 3.97 12.67
CA LEU A 148 8.79 3.27 12.79
C LEU A 148 8.86 2.12 13.82
N VAL A 149 9.93 1.31 13.80
CA VAL A 149 10.16 0.24 14.78
C VAL A 149 10.30 0.81 16.20
N SER A 150 11.10 1.86 16.37
CA SER A 150 11.34 2.47 17.69
C SER A 150 10.12 3.16 18.28
N SER A 151 9.15 3.56 17.45
CA SER A 151 7.87 4.14 17.88
C SER A 151 6.95 3.11 18.56
N LYS A 152 7.14 1.82 18.30
CA LYS A 152 6.35 0.72 18.86
C LYS A 152 6.73 0.44 20.30
N LYS A 153 5.93 0.96 21.25
CA LYS A 153 6.23 0.88 22.69
C LYS A 153 5.48 -0.25 23.41
N ARG A 154 4.38 -0.78 22.85
CA ARG A 154 3.51 -1.77 23.51
C ARG A 154 2.95 -2.79 22.54
N PRO A 155 3.56 -3.99 22.43
CA PRO A 155 4.88 -4.34 22.98
C PRO A 155 6.00 -3.65 22.20
N PRO A 156 7.16 -3.38 22.83
CA PRO A 156 8.36 -2.96 22.12
C PRO A 156 8.77 -4.03 21.10
N ARG A 157 9.30 -3.63 19.97
CA ARG A 157 9.75 -4.50 18.88
C ARG A 157 11.18 -4.17 18.51
N THR A 158 11.91 -5.17 18.06
CA THR A 158 13.25 -5.01 17.50
C THR A 158 13.19 -4.95 15.97
N MET A 159 14.21 -4.40 15.34
CA MET A 159 14.35 -4.42 13.89
C MET A 159 14.29 -5.86 13.34
N GLN A 160 14.94 -6.78 14.01
CA GLN A 160 14.97 -8.20 13.61
C GLN A 160 13.58 -8.84 13.63
N GLU A 161 12.78 -8.60 14.69
CA GLU A 161 11.40 -9.10 14.78
C GLU A 161 10.51 -8.53 13.67
N GLU A 162 10.62 -7.24 13.41
CA GLU A 162 9.79 -6.59 12.39
C GLU A 162 10.22 -6.97 10.97
N THR A 163 11.52 -7.16 10.73
CA THR A 163 12.01 -7.69 9.45
C THR A 163 11.51 -9.11 9.20
N LEU A 164 11.53 -9.98 10.25
CA LEU A 164 10.95 -11.31 10.15
C LEU A 164 9.43 -11.26 9.90
N HIS A 165 8.73 -10.32 10.53
CA HIS A 165 7.31 -10.13 10.31
C HIS A 165 7.01 -9.70 8.85
N LEU A 166 7.77 -8.76 8.28
CA LEU A 166 7.68 -8.38 6.87
C LEU A 166 7.88 -9.59 5.94
N LYS A 167 8.91 -10.40 6.20
CA LYS A 167 9.16 -11.63 5.45
C LYS A 167 7.96 -12.57 5.45
N ASN A 168 7.31 -12.75 6.60
CA ASN A 168 6.18 -13.66 6.77
C ASN A 168 4.84 -13.08 6.26
N THR A 169 4.77 -11.78 6.04
CA THR A 169 3.56 -11.08 5.56
C THR A 169 3.64 -10.68 4.08
N GLY A 170 4.51 -11.35 3.32
CA GLY A 170 4.55 -11.22 1.87
C GLY A 170 5.59 -10.24 1.31
N CYS A 171 6.57 -9.82 2.14
CA CYS A 171 7.66 -8.93 1.71
C CYS A 171 9.05 -9.55 1.98
N PRO A 172 9.37 -10.75 1.43
CA PRO A 172 10.62 -11.45 1.71
C PRO A 172 11.86 -10.79 1.09
N LEU A 173 11.75 -10.21 -0.11
CA LEU A 173 12.86 -9.53 -0.79
C LEU A 173 13.22 -8.24 -0.06
N PHE A 174 12.23 -7.42 0.25
CA PHE A 174 12.41 -6.21 1.02
C PHE A 174 13.04 -6.49 2.40
N ALA A 175 12.54 -7.52 3.11
CA ALA A 175 13.09 -7.96 4.38
C ALA A 175 14.57 -8.37 4.25
N SER A 176 14.94 -9.06 3.17
CA SER A 176 16.34 -9.43 2.90
C SER A 176 17.22 -8.21 2.66
N ARG A 177 16.74 -7.20 1.91
CA ARG A 177 17.45 -5.93 1.72
C ARG A 177 17.68 -5.18 3.04
N LEU A 178 16.64 -5.08 3.87
CA LEU A 178 16.76 -4.46 5.21
C LEU A 178 17.83 -5.17 6.06
N GLN A 179 17.86 -6.49 6.06
CA GLN A 179 18.88 -7.25 6.78
C GLN A 179 20.29 -6.94 6.31
N SER A 180 20.49 -6.82 5.00
CA SER A 180 21.82 -6.53 4.44
C SER A 180 22.33 -5.12 4.78
N LEU A 181 21.45 -4.17 5.07
CA LEU A 181 21.81 -2.81 5.46
C LEU A 181 22.03 -2.64 6.98
N THR A 182 21.62 -3.61 7.79
CA THR A 182 21.74 -3.55 9.26
C THR A 182 22.94 -4.31 9.79
N HIS A 183 23.74 -4.92 8.92
CA HIS A 183 25.02 -5.59 9.21
C HIS A 183 26.19 -4.79 8.67
#